data_da0056a8b8bf5655e56d5ed945d746b9
#
_entry.id   da0056a8b8bf5655e56d5ed945d746b9
#
_cell.length_a   1.000
_cell.length_b   1.000
_cell.length_c   1.000
_cell.angle_alpha   90.00
_cell.angle_beta   90.00
_cell.angle_gamma   90.00
#
_symmetry.space_group_name_H-M   'P 1'
#
loop_
_entity.id
_entity.type
_entity.pdbx_description
1 polymer ?
#
loop_
_entity_poly.entity_id
_entity_poly.type
_entity_poly.pdbx_seq_one_letter_code
_entity_poly.pdbx_strand_id
1 'polypeptide(L)'
;MSRKVKFIDEAGVEQEITLRADIARLIDQDTRLTDDDGIFFQRQLEAIEAATYDVLYPDLEARSCFKTNTFGGAGARTLTYRSFDRIGKAQVINARATDLPKSDISGKEYSISVKSVGVAYDYDIDEIAAAQMAGMPLEARKTMAARRGYEEYINSVVWRGDADAGLNGLFTISEIRRIPVAAGTSGQTAWVDKTPDEVIADLTNACGDMYAGTKKIHAPKEIWMSTLNWNYIFSTPRSPMSDKTIGDYFCENNQFGIKKDNIKPLNELAEGIPMGTGAGSGCFIILNQTTPEGQETVRIRETLPLQFLPVQLHGLVYEVPGRGRFAGLEVTYPRAIDIWYGN
;
A
#
# COMPACT_ATOMS: atom_id res chain seq x y z
N MET A 1 20.33 -0.11 72.96
CA MET A 1 19.59 -1.35 73.24
C MET A 1 20.39 -2.49 72.68
N SER A 2 20.69 -3.53 73.47
CA SER A 2 21.37 -4.71 72.97
C SER A 2 20.36 -5.63 72.30
N ARG A 3 20.66 -6.05 71.08
CA ARG A 3 19.82 -6.99 70.31
C ARG A 3 20.31 -8.41 70.57
N LYS A 4 19.42 -9.33 70.87
CA LYS A 4 19.72 -10.74 71.05
C LYS A 4 19.46 -11.44 69.67
N VAL A 5 20.43 -12.21 69.18
CA VAL A 5 20.29 -13.01 67.99
C VAL A 5 20.43 -14.48 68.40
N LYS A 6 19.50 -15.30 67.94
CA LYS A 6 19.52 -16.74 68.09
C LYS A 6 20.15 -17.41 66.87
N PHE A 7 21.00 -18.37 67.04
CA PHE A 7 21.53 -19.23 66.01
C PHE A 7 21.57 -20.68 66.54
N ILE A 8 21.56 -21.61 65.64
CA ILE A 8 21.66 -23.03 65.93
C ILE A 8 23.12 -23.43 65.62
N ASP A 9 23.79 -24.01 66.61
CA ASP A 9 25.17 -24.48 66.43
C ASP A 9 25.21 -25.83 65.66
N GLU A 10 26.40 -26.29 65.33
CA GLU A 10 26.60 -27.53 64.57
C GLU A 10 26.07 -28.80 65.34
N ALA A 11 25.81 -28.69 66.59
CA ALA A 11 25.23 -29.72 67.41
C ALA A 11 23.70 -29.65 67.50
N GLY A 12 23.05 -28.70 66.79
CA GLY A 12 21.61 -28.50 66.78
C GLY A 12 21.05 -27.79 68.00
N VAL A 13 21.89 -27.15 68.87
CA VAL A 13 21.49 -26.44 70.06
C VAL A 13 21.30 -24.96 69.77
N GLU A 14 20.15 -24.41 70.15
CA GLU A 14 19.82 -23.02 70.02
C GLU A 14 20.65 -22.16 70.99
N GLN A 15 21.54 -21.33 70.48
CA GLN A 15 22.35 -20.41 71.31
C GLN A 15 21.92 -18.97 71.06
N GLU A 16 21.99 -18.15 72.12
CA GLU A 16 21.62 -16.74 72.06
C GLU A 16 22.85 -15.88 72.36
N ILE A 17 23.24 -15.07 71.43
CA ILE A 17 24.34 -14.10 71.60
C ILE A 17 23.76 -12.68 71.64
N THR A 18 24.22 -11.95 72.67
CA THR A 18 23.88 -10.55 72.80
C THR A 18 24.91 -9.70 72.01
N LEU A 19 24.47 -9.13 70.88
CA LEU A 19 25.32 -8.24 70.14
C LEU A 19 25.46 -6.87 70.83
N ARG A 20 26.69 -6.31 70.77
CA ARG A 20 26.89 -4.94 71.22
C ARG A 20 26.13 -4.00 70.23
N ALA A 21 25.64 -2.90 70.82
CA ALA A 21 24.77 -1.93 70.14
C ALA A 21 25.43 -1.39 68.85
N ASP A 22 26.72 -1.35 68.77
CA ASP A 22 27.47 -0.87 67.62
C ASP A 22 27.45 -1.86 66.45
N ILE A 23 27.56 -3.17 66.72
CA ILE A 23 27.47 -4.24 65.72
C ILE A 23 26.03 -4.43 65.26
N ALA A 24 25.06 -4.29 66.18
CA ALA A 24 23.65 -4.31 65.80
C ALA A 24 23.26 -3.15 64.88
N ARG A 25 23.87 -1.96 65.03
CA ARG A 25 23.68 -0.82 64.13
C ARG A 25 24.35 -1.04 62.79
N LEU A 26 25.52 -1.65 62.72
CA LEU A 26 26.20 -1.98 61.46
C LEU A 26 25.38 -3.01 60.67
N ILE A 27 24.80 -4.00 61.31
CA ILE A 27 23.92 -4.99 60.68
C ILE A 27 22.61 -4.34 60.20
N ASP A 28 22.02 -3.40 60.94
CA ASP A 28 20.83 -2.64 60.52
C ASP A 28 21.11 -1.60 59.45
N GLN A 29 22.36 -1.10 59.30
CA GLN A 29 22.74 -0.22 58.21
C GLN A 29 23.07 -0.98 56.89
N ASP A 30 23.42 -2.25 57.00
CA ASP A 30 23.70 -3.11 55.84
C ASP A 30 22.46 -3.85 55.33
N THR A 31 21.28 -3.55 55.87
CA THR A 31 19.96 -4.04 55.38
C THR A 31 19.50 -3.33 54.08
N ARG A 32 20.40 -3.08 53.14
CA ARG A 32 20.03 -2.90 51.73
C ARG A 32 19.90 -4.23 50.98
N LEU A 33 20.32 -5.33 51.62
CA LEU A 33 20.06 -6.69 51.18
C LEU A 33 18.77 -7.16 51.87
N THR A 34 17.63 -6.93 51.26
CA THR A 34 16.36 -7.55 51.64
C THR A 34 16.44 -9.04 51.32
N ASP A 35 15.77 -9.88 52.12
CA ASP A 35 15.71 -11.34 51.98
C ASP A 35 15.21 -11.83 50.58
N ASP A 36 14.89 -10.90 49.69
CA ASP A 36 14.45 -11.14 48.31
C ASP A 36 15.59 -11.07 47.27
N ASP A 37 16.82 -10.73 47.73
CA ASP A 37 18.01 -10.70 46.89
C ASP A 37 18.62 -12.11 46.82
N GLY A 38 18.14 -12.91 45.88
CA GLY A 38 18.77 -14.16 45.48
C GLY A 38 20.23 -13.93 45.07
N ILE A 39 21.06 -14.96 45.10
CA ILE A 39 22.48 -14.95 44.69
C ILE A 39 22.65 -14.44 43.26
N PHE A 40 21.59 -14.42 42.47
CA PHE A 40 21.56 -13.98 41.09
C PHE A 40 20.73 -12.73 40.93
N PHE A 41 21.28 -11.72 40.26
CA PHE A 41 20.48 -10.56 39.80
C PHE A 41 19.44 -11.01 38.81
N GLN A 42 18.26 -10.42 38.84
CA GLN A 42 17.12 -10.75 37.98
C GLN A 42 17.52 -10.79 36.47
N ARG A 43 18.43 -9.89 36.05
CA ARG A 43 19.00 -9.91 34.68
C ARG A 43 19.88 -11.11 34.37
N GLN A 44 20.45 -11.78 35.34
CA GLN A 44 21.28 -12.98 35.13
C GLN A 44 20.46 -14.23 34.94
N LEU A 45 19.17 -14.19 35.36
CA LEU A 45 18.22 -15.26 35.18
C LEU A 45 17.34 -15.04 33.94
N GLU A 46 17.47 -13.91 33.26
CA GLU A 46 16.72 -13.58 32.06
C GLU A 46 17.43 -14.18 30.83
N ALA A 47 16.79 -15.14 30.19
CA ALA A 47 17.23 -15.67 28.91
C ALA A 47 16.70 -14.76 27.79
N ILE A 48 17.56 -13.91 27.23
CA ILE A 48 17.21 -13.06 26.09
C ILE A 48 17.39 -13.89 24.82
N GLU A 49 16.31 -14.06 24.06
CA GLU A 49 16.36 -14.71 22.77
C GLU A 49 17.16 -13.87 21.78
N ALA A 50 18.12 -14.50 21.08
CA ALA A 50 18.96 -13.80 20.08
C ALA A 50 18.19 -13.42 18.80
N ALA A 51 17.01 -14.02 18.59
CA ALA A 51 16.14 -13.71 17.46
C ALA A 51 15.41 -12.38 17.71
N THR A 52 15.50 -11.48 16.75
CA THR A 52 14.74 -10.23 16.76
C THR A 52 13.55 -10.37 15.82
N TYR A 53 12.34 -10.16 16.33
CA TYR A 53 11.11 -10.22 15.56
C TYR A 53 10.71 -8.81 15.15
N ASP A 54 10.62 -8.58 13.84
CA ASP A 54 10.08 -7.34 13.30
C ASP A 54 8.57 -7.46 13.12
N VAL A 55 7.86 -6.34 13.30
CA VAL A 55 6.41 -6.28 13.03
C VAL A 55 6.19 -6.43 11.53
N LEU A 56 5.32 -7.37 11.16
CA LEU A 56 4.94 -7.57 9.76
C LEU A 56 3.88 -6.54 9.35
N TYR A 57 4.15 -5.84 8.28
CA TYR A 57 3.24 -4.87 7.68
C TYR A 57 2.68 -5.44 6.37
N PRO A 58 1.45 -5.06 5.97
CA PRO A 58 0.91 -5.43 4.67
C PRO A 58 1.79 -4.89 3.53
N ASP A 59 1.81 -5.61 2.42
CA ASP A 59 2.53 -5.22 1.22
C ASP A 59 1.91 -3.98 0.58
N LEU A 60 2.76 -3.12 0.03
CA LEU A 60 2.36 -1.92 -0.69
C LEU A 60 2.16 -2.27 -2.17
N GLU A 61 0.92 -2.15 -2.64
CA GLU A 61 0.50 -2.73 -3.92
C GLU A 61 0.67 -1.77 -5.12
N ALA A 62 0.81 -0.46 -4.89
CA ALA A 62 0.83 0.53 -5.99
C ALA A 62 1.95 0.27 -7.01
N ARG A 63 3.18 0.01 -6.55
CA ARG A 63 4.31 -0.24 -7.47
C ARG A 63 4.28 -1.61 -8.14
N SER A 64 3.57 -2.57 -7.57
CA SER A 64 3.36 -3.89 -8.19
C SER A 64 2.25 -3.84 -9.25
N CYS A 65 1.28 -2.96 -9.07
CA CYS A 65 0.15 -2.79 -9.97
C CYS A 65 0.46 -1.88 -11.15
N PHE A 66 1.19 -0.79 -10.92
CA PHE A 66 1.46 0.21 -11.94
C PHE A 66 2.96 0.31 -12.25
N LYS A 67 3.29 0.45 -13.50
CA LYS A 67 4.66 0.70 -13.90
C LYS A 67 5.13 2.09 -13.48
N THR A 68 6.30 2.16 -12.86
CA THR A 68 6.95 3.42 -12.52
C THR A 68 7.81 3.90 -13.69
N ASN A 69 7.58 5.14 -14.10
CA ASN A 69 8.37 5.77 -15.15
C ASN A 69 9.13 6.98 -14.55
N THR A 70 10.47 6.91 -14.63
CA THR A 70 11.37 7.95 -14.15
C THR A 70 11.76 8.85 -15.31
N PHE A 71 11.09 9.99 -15.46
CA PHE A 71 11.32 10.94 -16.54
C PHE A 71 11.28 12.38 -16.03
N GLY A 72 12.09 13.28 -16.61
CA GLY A 72 12.06 14.72 -16.34
C GLY A 72 13.19 15.22 -15.44
N GLY A 73 13.88 14.34 -14.71
CA GLY A 73 15.02 14.71 -13.85
C GLY A 73 14.66 15.53 -12.59
N ALA A 74 15.66 15.80 -11.76
CA ALA A 74 15.50 16.42 -10.44
C ALA A 74 14.99 17.88 -10.46
N GLY A 75 15.07 18.57 -11.60
CA GLY A 75 14.67 19.98 -11.76
C GLY A 75 13.26 20.21 -12.30
N ALA A 76 12.61 19.18 -12.86
CA ALA A 76 11.30 19.32 -13.49
C ALA A 76 10.23 19.74 -12.48
N ARG A 77 9.47 20.80 -12.75
CA ARG A 77 8.33 21.26 -11.94
C ARG A 77 7.00 20.77 -12.46
N THR A 78 6.91 20.54 -13.76
CA THR A 78 5.74 20.02 -14.48
C THR A 78 6.19 19.00 -15.51
N LEU A 79 5.38 17.98 -15.70
CA LEU A 79 5.50 17.03 -16.80
C LEU A 79 4.35 17.29 -17.75
N THR A 80 4.65 17.51 -19.02
CA THR A 80 3.65 17.76 -20.06
C THR A 80 3.68 16.64 -21.09
N TYR A 81 2.51 16.10 -21.40
CA TYR A 81 2.34 15.18 -22.51
C TYR A 81 1.32 15.71 -23.50
N ARG A 82 1.45 15.30 -24.76
CA ARG A 82 0.63 15.77 -25.87
C ARG A 82 -0.19 14.62 -26.41
N SER A 83 -1.45 14.88 -26.67
CA SER A 83 -2.37 13.99 -27.37
C SER A 83 -2.75 14.61 -28.70
N PHE A 84 -2.69 13.83 -29.77
CA PHE A 84 -3.08 14.26 -31.09
C PHE A 84 -4.31 13.50 -31.57
N ASP A 85 -5.33 14.25 -31.98
CA ASP A 85 -6.55 13.70 -32.55
C ASP A 85 -6.53 13.96 -34.07
N ARG A 86 -6.84 12.94 -34.84
CA ARG A 86 -6.88 12.99 -36.32
C ARG A 86 -8.31 13.14 -36.75
N ILE A 87 -8.65 14.32 -37.27
CA ILE A 87 -9.98 14.63 -37.77
C ILE A 87 -9.94 14.60 -39.29
N GLY A 88 -10.66 13.66 -39.89
CA GLY A 88 -10.77 13.57 -41.34
C GLY A 88 -12.14 13.08 -41.77
N LYS A 89 -12.70 13.69 -42.78
CA LYS A 89 -13.94 13.23 -43.42
C LYS A 89 -13.69 13.01 -44.91
N ALA A 90 -14.12 11.87 -45.41
CA ALA A 90 -14.21 11.63 -46.83
C ALA A 90 -15.68 11.76 -47.26
N GLN A 91 -15.91 12.32 -48.46
CA GLN A 91 -17.24 12.38 -49.08
C GLN A 91 -17.15 12.01 -50.54
N VAL A 92 -18.25 11.58 -51.12
CA VAL A 92 -18.34 11.33 -52.56
C VAL A 92 -18.28 12.65 -53.27
N ILE A 93 -17.39 12.76 -54.25
CA ILE A 93 -17.17 13.97 -55.05
C ILE A 93 -17.37 13.67 -56.53
N ASN A 94 -17.71 14.69 -57.31
CA ASN A 94 -17.70 14.63 -58.77
C ASN A 94 -16.27 14.79 -59.29
N ALA A 95 -15.97 14.24 -60.45
CA ALA A 95 -14.63 14.27 -61.07
C ALA A 95 -14.05 15.68 -61.30
N ARG A 96 -14.88 16.72 -61.24
CA ARG A 96 -14.49 18.14 -61.38
C ARG A 96 -14.65 18.93 -60.10
N ALA A 97 -14.78 18.27 -58.93
CA ALA A 97 -14.92 18.97 -57.65
C ALA A 97 -13.60 19.67 -57.30
N THR A 98 -13.68 20.94 -56.99
CA THR A 98 -12.58 21.78 -56.48
C THR A 98 -12.63 21.92 -54.95
N ASP A 99 -13.73 21.52 -54.33
CA ASP A 99 -13.96 21.59 -52.89
C ASP A 99 -13.83 20.20 -52.25
N LEU A 100 -12.62 19.86 -51.91
CA LEU A 100 -12.30 18.59 -51.23
C LEU A 100 -12.35 18.77 -49.73
N PRO A 101 -12.94 17.81 -48.99
CA PRO A 101 -12.89 17.83 -47.52
C PRO A 101 -11.44 17.71 -47.06
N LYS A 102 -11.05 18.60 -46.15
CA LYS A 102 -9.68 18.64 -45.62
C LYS A 102 -9.62 17.82 -44.34
N SER A 103 -8.55 17.05 -44.16
CA SER A 103 -8.18 16.41 -42.93
C SER A 103 -7.30 17.35 -42.11
N ASP A 104 -7.52 17.40 -40.80
CA ASP A 104 -6.75 18.23 -39.89
C ASP A 104 -6.31 17.42 -38.67
N ILE A 105 -5.33 17.92 -37.93
CA ILE A 105 -4.81 17.32 -36.71
C ILE A 105 -5.00 18.33 -35.56
N SER A 106 -5.76 17.94 -34.55
CA SER A 106 -5.92 18.72 -33.34
C SER A 106 -5.02 18.16 -32.23
N GLY A 107 -4.25 19.02 -31.57
CA GLY A 107 -3.38 18.65 -30.47
C GLY A 107 -3.90 19.22 -29.16
N LYS A 108 -3.82 18.42 -28.07
CA LYS A 108 -4.07 18.89 -26.70
C LYS A 108 -2.85 18.60 -25.84
N GLU A 109 -2.53 19.53 -24.98
CA GLU A 109 -1.48 19.41 -23.98
C GLU A 109 -2.09 19.18 -22.60
N TYR A 110 -1.53 18.22 -21.86
CA TYR A 110 -1.88 17.93 -20.48
C TYR A 110 -0.63 18.10 -19.63
N SER A 111 -0.74 18.78 -18.51
CA SER A 111 0.38 19.02 -17.59
C SER A 111 0.05 18.48 -16.21
N ILE A 112 1.05 17.84 -15.60
CA ILE A 112 0.97 17.29 -14.25
C ILE A 112 2.04 17.98 -13.41
N SER A 113 1.68 18.45 -12.23
CA SER A 113 2.63 19.11 -11.31
C SER A 113 3.51 18.07 -10.62
N VAL A 114 4.81 18.38 -10.49
CA VAL A 114 5.76 17.56 -9.74
C VAL A 114 5.97 18.16 -8.36
N LYS A 115 5.79 17.35 -7.32
CA LYS A 115 6.01 17.75 -5.93
C LYS A 115 7.26 17.11 -5.37
N SER A 116 7.91 17.79 -4.43
CA SER A 116 8.99 17.20 -3.65
C SER A 116 8.38 16.52 -2.44
N VAL A 117 8.75 15.27 -2.23
CA VAL A 117 8.37 14.48 -1.07
C VAL A 117 9.64 14.25 -0.26
N GLY A 118 9.60 14.55 1.03
CA GLY A 118 10.73 14.42 1.94
C GLY A 118 10.41 13.46 3.07
N VAL A 119 11.42 12.77 3.53
CA VAL A 119 11.43 11.96 4.75
C VAL A 119 12.79 12.13 5.38
N ALA A 120 12.87 12.28 6.68
CA ALA A 120 14.16 12.32 7.38
C ALA A 120 14.13 11.32 8.53
N TYR A 121 15.29 10.89 8.92
CA TYR A 121 15.51 10.21 10.19
C TYR A 121 16.67 10.85 10.91
N ASP A 122 16.63 10.82 12.22
CA ASP A 122 17.61 11.40 13.10
C ASP A 122 18.09 10.40 14.14
N TYR A 123 19.22 10.69 14.73
CA TYR A 123 19.75 9.96 15.88
C TYR A 123 20.67 10.88 16.70
N ASP A 124 20.60 10.76 17.99
CA ASP A 124 21.48 11.51 18.89
C ASP A 124 22.78 10.74 19.22
N ILE A 125 23.72 11.44 19.86
CA ILE A 125 25.01 10.86 20.23
C ILE A 125 24.83 9.70 21.24
N ASP A 126 23.87 9.82 22.16
CA ASP A 126 23.63 8.84 23.20
C ASP A 126 22.96 7.57 22.61
N GLU A 127 22.06 7.72 21.62
CA GLU A 127 21.52 6.59 20.86
C GLU A 127 22.61 5.81 20.11
N ILE A 128 23.58 6.52 19.50
CA ILE A 128 24.69 5.87 18.82
C ILE A 128 25.53 5.05 19.82
N ALA A 129 25.86 5.63 20.98
CA ALA A 129 26.62 4.94 22.00
C ALA A 129 25.86 3.71 22.55
N ALA A 130 24.55 3.84 22.77
CA ALA A 130 23.70 2.75 23.21
C ALA A 130 23.59 1.63 22.16
N ALA A 131 23.44 2.00 20.88
CA ALA A 131 23.39 1.04 19.77
C ALA A 131 24.70 0.27 19.59
N GLN A 132 25.84 0.96 19.72
CA GLN A 132 27.17 0.33 19.71
C GLN A 132 27.35 -0.65 20.87
N MET A 133 26.90 -0.27 22.06
CA MET A 133 26.95 -1.13 23.25
C MET A 133 26.04 -2.36 23.11
N ALA A 134 24.88 -2.20 22.47
CA ALA A 134 23.94 -3.28 22.23
C ALA A 134 24.28 -4.12 20.97
N GLY A 135 25.23 -3.70 20.14
CA GLY A 135 25.59 -4.37 18.87
C GLY A 135 24.48 -4.29 17.81
N MET A 136 23.62 -3.26 17.86
CA MET A 136 22.47 -3.11 16.97
C MET A 136 22.76 -2.18 15.79
N PRO A 137 22.39 -2.55 14.54
CA PRO A 137 22.57 -1.70 13.37
C PRO A 137 21.47 -0.59 13.31
N LEU A 138 21.63 0.46 14.10
CA LEU A 138 20.65 1.55 14.25
C LEU A 138 20.34 2.24 12.92
N GLU A 139 21.37 2.61 12.16
CA GLU A 139 21.24 3.34 10.89
C GLU A 139 20.43 2.54 9.86
N ALA A 140 20.70 1.26 9.71
CA ALA A 140 19.98 0.40 8.77
C ALA A 140 18.49 0.31 9.11
N ARG A 141 18.15 0.17 10.38
CA ARG A 141 16.75 0.11 10.84
C ARG A 141 16.01 1.43 10.62
N LYS A 142 16.62 2.57 10.99
CA LYS A 142 16.03 3.89 10.78
C LYS A 142 15.88 4.20 9.28
N THR A 143 16.85 3.82 8.45
CA THR A 143 16.76 3.94 6.98
C THR A 143 15.60 3.12 6.40
N MET A 144 15.43 1.87 6.85
CA MET A 144 14.31 1.04 6.41
C MET A 144 12.96 1.64 6.81
N ALA A 145 12.84 2.15 8.04
CA ALA A 145 11.63 2.81 8.51
C ALA A 145 11.29 4.06 7.68
N ALA A 146 12.29 4.89 7.39
CA ALA A 146 12.11 6.07 6.55
C ALA A 146 11.70 5.72 5.11
N ARG A 147 12.33 4.69 4.51
CA ARG A 147 11.93 4.18 3.19
C ARG A 147 10.50 3.67 3.20
N ARG A 148 10.12 2.92 4.23
CA ARG A 148 8.76 2.41 4.39
C ARG A 148 7.74 3.56 4.43
N GLY A 149 7.96 4.58 5.26
CA GLY A 149 7.08 5.74 5.34
C GLY A 149 6.94 6.50 4.01
N TYR A 150 8.04 6.60 3.25
CA TYR A 150 8.00 7.19 1.91
C TYR A 150 7.15 6.36 0.93
N GLU A 151 7.32 5.05 0.90
CA GLU A 151 6.55 4.16 0.03
C GLU A 151 5.07 4.09 0.43
N GLU A 152 4.75 4.15 1.73
CA GLU A 152 3.36 4.24 2.21
C GLU A 152 2.67 5.52 1.73
N TYR A 153 3.36 6.66 1.77
CA TYR A 153 2.84 7.90 1.22
C TYR A 153 2.59 7.78 -0.29
N ILE A 154 3.55 7.25 -1.06
CA ILE A 154 3.38 7.04 -2.51
C ILE A 154 2.19 6.11 -2.78
N ASN A 155 2.09 4.99 -2.06
CA ASN A 155 0.97 4.06 -2.19
C ASN A 155 -0.37 4.76 -1.96
N SER A 156 -0.48 5.54 -0.90
CA SER A 156 -1.70 6.31 -0.60
C SER A 156 -2.04 7.30 -1.71
N VAL A 157 -1.05 8.05 -2.21
CA VAL A 157 -1.27 9.05 -3.26
C VAL A 157 -1.64 8.40 -4.60
N VAL A 158 -1.06 7.28 -4.95
CA VAL A 158 -1.39 6.56 -6.20
C VAL A 158 -2.85 6.11 -6.22
N TRP A 159 -3.37 5.64 -5.09
CA TRP A 159 -4.76 5.20 -5.00
C TRP A 159 -5.74 6.36 -4.75
N ARG A 160 -5.50 7.14 -3.71
CA ARG A 160 -6.46 8.14 -3.17
C ARG A 160 -6.18 9.55 -3.61
N GLY A 161 -4.96 9.84 -4.10
CA GLY A 161 -4.50 11.19 -4.41
C GLY A 161 -4.16 11.97 -3.14
N ASP A 162 -3.66 13.18 -3.36
CA ASP A 162 -3.43 14.19 -2.32
C ASP A 162 -3.97 15.52 -2.84
N ALA A 163 -5.12 15.92 -2.31
CA ALA A 163 -5.80 17.13 -2.74
C ALA A 163 -5.03 18.40 -2.36
N ASP A 164 -4.37 18.39 -1.19
CA ASP A 164 -3.60 19.56 -0.71
C ASP A 164 -2.35 19.77 -1.56
N ALA A 165 -1.72 18.68 -1.99
CA ALA A 165 -0.59 18.73 -2.91
C ALA A 165 -1.03 18.91 -4.38
N GLY A 166 -2.30 18.72 -4.71
CA GLY A 166 -2.83 18.72 -6.08
C GLY A 166 -2.32 17.53 -6.90
N LEU A 167 -2.14 16.37 -6.26
CA LEU A 167 -1.75 15.11 -6.89
C LEU A 167 -2.97 14.20 -7.07
N ASN A 168 -3.20 13.75 -8.28
CA ASN A 168 -4.31 12.86 -8.58
C ASN A 168 -3.91 11.40 -8.32
N GLY A 169 -4.83 10.65 -7.72
CA GLY A 169 -4.77 9.20 -7.58
C GLY A 169 -5.86 8.53 -8.43
N LEU A 170 -5.84 7.21 -8.49
CA LEU A 170 -6.77 6.44 -9.33
C LEU A 170 -8.24 6.77 -9.02
N PHE A 171 -8.57 6.94 -7.74
CA PHE A 171 -9.93 7.22 -7.29
C PHE A 171 -10.34 8.70 -7.35
N THR A 172 -9.42 9.63 -7.66
CA THR A 172 -9.73 11.06 -7.73
C THR A 172 -9.82 11.59 -9.16
N ILE A 173 -9.30 10.85 -10.14
CA ILE A 173 -9.38 11.23 -11.55
C ILE A 173 -10.82 11.17 -12.02
N SER A 174 -11.36 12.32 -12.45
CA SER A 174 -12.76 12.47 -12.86
C SER A 174 -13.09 11.84 -14.21
N GLU A 175 -12.10 11.69 -15.06
CA GLU A 175 -12.25 11.14 -16.41
C GLU A 175 -12.42 9.62 -16.43
N ILE A 176 -12.08 8.94 -15.35
CA ILE A 176 -12.30 7.50 -15.18
C ILE A 176 -13.78 7.24 -14.91
N ARG A 177 -14.34 6.31 -15.67
CA ARG A 177 -15.73 5.95 -15.56
C ARG A 177 -16.00 5.16 -14.28
N ARG A 178 -17.04 5.56 -13.54
CA ARG A 178 -17.48 4.92 -12.30
C ARG A 178 -18.91 4.44 -12.46
N ILE A 179 -19.13 3.17 -12.25
CA ILE A 179 -20.39 2.51 -12.57
C ILE A 179 -20.87 1.75 -11.33
N PRO A 180 -22.09 2.00 -10.86
CA PRO A 180 -22.66 1.19 -9.81
C PRO A 180 -23.00 -0.21 -10.34
N VAL A 181 -22.73 -1.23 -9.54
CA VAL A 181 -23.13 -2.60 -9.84
C VAL A 181 -24.64 -2.70 -9.74
N ALA A 182 -25.27 -3.39 -10.68
CA ALA A 182 -26.73 -3.58 -10.68
C ALA A 182 -27.17 -4.43 -9.46
N ALA A 183 -28.33 -4.14 -8.91
CA ALA A 183 -28.91 -4.97 -7.87
C ALA A 183 -29.28 -6.36 -8.42
N GLY A 184 -29.03 -7.40 -7.63
CA GLY A 184 -29.47 -8.77 -7.93
C GLY A 184 -30.95 -8.99 -7.68
N THR A 185 -31.41 -10.21 -7.86
CA THR A 185 -32.79 -10.63 -7.59
C THR A 185 -33.17 -10.41 -6.13
N SER A 186 -32.21 -10.46 -5.21
CA SER A 186 -32.40 -10.14 -3.79
C SER A 186 -32.63 -8.65 -3.51
N GLY A 187 -32.44 -7.77 -4.51
CA GLY A 187 -32.46 -6.33 -4.35
C GLY A 187 -31.16 -5.74 -3.76
N GLN A 188 -30.18 -6.58 -3.46
CA GLN A 188 -28.87 -6.17 -2.95
C GLN A 188 -27.82 -6.12 -4.06
N THR A 189 -26.80 -5.30 -3.88
CA THR A 189 -25.69 -5.17 -4.85
C THR A 189 -24.49 -6.01 -4.48
N ALA A 190 -24.32 -6.33 -3.18
CA ALA A 190 -23.19 -7.13 -2.69
C ALA A 190 -23.19 -8.54 -3.28
N TRP A 191 -22.03 -9.01 -3.71
CA TRP A 191 -21.91 -10.33 -4.36
C TRP A 191 -22.27 -11.51 -3.45
N VAL A 192 -22.09 -11.35 -2.14
CA VAL A 192 -22.49 -12.38 -1.15
C VAL A 192 -24.00 -12.64 -1.17
N ASP A 193 -24.80 -11.61 -1.48
CA ASP A 193 -26.26 -11.68 -1.52
C ASP A 193 -26.83 -11.98 -2.91
N LYS A 194 -25.95 -12.14 -3.91
CA LYS A 194 -26.29 -12.46 -5.30
C LYS A 194 -26.16 -13.95 -5.60
N THR A 195 -26.88 -14.38 -6.59
CA THR A 195 -26.69 -15.74 -7.14
C THR A 195 -25.37 -15.81 -7.92
N PRO A 196 -24.71 -16.98 -7.97
CA PRO A 196 -23.48 -17.16 -8.74
C PRO A 196 -23.58 -16.71 -10.21
N ASP A 197 -24.72 -16.94 -10.86
CA ASP A 197 -24.92 -16.54 -12.25
C ASP A 197 -25.04 -15.01 -12.39
N GLU A 198 -25.59 -14.31 -11.39
CA GLU A 198 -25.60 -12.84 -11.36
C GLU A 198 -24.21 -12.24 -11.19
N VAL A 199 -23.36 -12.85 -10.37
CA VAL A 199 -21.96 -12.43 -10.22
C VAL A 199 -21.19 -12.62 -11.52
N ILE A 200 -21.38 -13.74 -12.21
CA ILE A 200 -20.78 -13.99 -13.53
C ILE A 200 -21.29 -12.96 -14.55
N ALA A 201 -22.58 -12.63 -14.50
CA ALA A 201 -23.16 -11.62 -15.37
C ALA A 201 -22.59 -10.23 -15.10
N ASP A 202 -22.37 -9.84 -13.84
CA ASP A 202 -21.74 -8.57 -13.47
C ASP A 202 -20.33 -8.46 -14.08
N LEU A 203 -19.50 -9.49 -13.91
CA LEU A 203 -18.14 -9.51 -14.48
C LEU A 203 -18.15 -9.48 -16.01
N THR A 204 -19.03 -10.25 -16.62
CA THR A 204 -19.13 -10.32 -18.09
C THR A 204 -19.64 -9.02 -18.68
N ASN A 205 -20.67 -8.42 -18.07
CA ASN A 205 -21.23 -7.15 -18.49
C ASN A 205 -20.20 -6.02 -18.34
N ALA A 206 -19.47 -6.01 -17.23
CA ALA A 206 -18.45 -5.01 -16.98
C ALA A 206 -17.33 -5.07 -18.05
N CYS A 207 -16.85 -6.26 -18.39
CA CYS A 207 -15.90 -6.45 -19.47
C CYS A 207 -16.49 -6.05 -20.84
N GLY A 208 -17.75 -6.40 -21.07
CA GLY A 208 -18.49 -6.06 -22.30
C GLY A 208 -18.68 -4.56 -22.48
N ASP A 209 -19.03 -3.86 -21.39
CA ASP A 209 -19.25 -2.42 -21.38
C ASP A 209 -17.99 -1.62 -21.70
N MET A 210 -16.83 -2.02 -21.15
CA MET A 210 -15.54 -1.42 -21.52
C MET A 210 -15.28 -1.59 -23.03
N TYR A 211 -15.42 -2.80 -23.53
CA TYR A 211 -15.10 -3.12 -24.92
C TYR A 211 -16.07 -2.46 -25.90
N ALA A 212 -17.36 -2.50 -25.64
CA ALA A 212 -18.38 -1.86 -26.46
C ALA A 212 -18.34 -0.33 -26.36
N GLY A 213 -18.20 0.21 -25.16
CA GLY A 213 -18.14 1.65 -24.91
C GLY A 213 -16.93 2.33 -25.53
N THR A 214 -15.82 1.59 -25.74
CA THR A 214 -14.64 2.08 -26.45
C THR A 214 -14.63 1.69 -27.94
N LYS A 215 -15.71 1.15 -28.47
CA LYS A 215 -15.77 0.67 -29.86
C LYS A 215 -14.63 -0.27 -30.23
N LYS A 216 -14.33 -1.20 -29.31
CA LYS A 216 -13.30 -2.24 -29.45
C LYS A 216 -11.84 -1.73 -29.39
N ILE A 217 -11.60 -0.48 -28.97
CA ILE A 217 -10.25 0.07 -28.83
C ILE A 217 -9.55 -0.53 -27.61
N HIS A 218 -10.25 -0.58 -26.46
CA HIS A 218 -9.72 -1.14 -25.23
C HIS A 218 -10.42 -2.44 -24.88
N ALA A 219 -9.69 -3.55 -24.98
CA ALA A 219 -10.16 -4.85 -24.51
C ALA A 219 -9.71 -5.04 -23.05
N PRO A 220 -10.58 -5.49 -22.14
CA PRO A 220 -10.21 -5.75 -20.75
C PRO A 220 -9.16 -6.86 -20.71
N LYS A 221 -8.13 -6.68 -19.90
CA LYS A 221 -7.06 -7.67 -19.72
C LYS A 221 -6.87 -8.08 -18.27
N GLU A 222 -7.10 -7.18 -17.35
CA GLU A 222 -6.94 -7.41 -15.92
C GLU A 222 -8.19 -6.99 -15.17
N ILE A 223 -8.48 -7.71 -14.10
CA ILE A 223 -9.55 -7.39 -13.14
C ILE A 223 -8.91 -7.31 -11.77
N TRP A 224 -9.10 -6.20 -11.09
CA TRP A 224 -8.64 -6.02 -9.72
C TRP A 224 -9.84 -5.91 -8.79
N MET A 225 -9.80 -6.59 -7.68
CA MET A 225 -10.91 -6.62 -6.74
C MET A 225 -10.42 -6.76 -5.30
N SER A 226 -11.31 -6.53 -4.34
CA SER A 226 -10.96 -6.73 -2.94
C SER A 226 -10.62 -8.20 -2.66
N THR A 227 -9.77 -8.44 -1.67
CA THR A 227 -9.37 -9.79 -1.25
C THR A 227 -10.59 -10.62 -0.83
N LEU A 228 -11.61 -10.00 -0.22
CA LEU A 228 -12.85 -10.68 0.18
C LEU A 228 -13.64 -11.17 -1.04
N ASN A 229 -13.83 -10.32 -2.04
CA ASN A 229 -14.54 -10.67 -3.26
C ASN A 229 -13.78 -11.72 -4.07
N TRP A 230 -12.45 -11.61 -4.12
CA TRP A 230 -11.60 -12.61 -4.76
C TRP A 230 -11.75 -13.99 -4.10
N ASN A 231 -11.70 -14.05 -2.76
CA ASN A 231 -11.94 -15.28 -2.04
C ASN A 231 -13.35 -15.83 -2.31
N TYR A 232 -14.35 -14.97 -2.32
CA TYR A 232 -15.73 -15.37 -2.58
C TYR A 232 -15.88 -16.05 -3.95
N ILE A 233 -15.40 -15.44 -5.04
CA ILE A 233 -15.57 -15.98 -6.39
C ILE A 233 -14.77 -17.26 -6.65
N PHE A 234 -13.63 -17.46 -5.95
CA PHE A 234 -12.81 -18.66 -6.11
C PHE A 234 -13.08 -19.75 -5.05
N SER A 235 -13.91 -19.49 -4.04
CA SER A 235 -14.35 -20.50 -3.07
C SER A 235 -15.77 -20.98 -3.30
N THR A 236 -16.65 -20.12 -3.87
CA THR A 236 -18.06 -20.44 -4.04
C THR A 236 -18.26 -21.25 -5.34
N PRO A 237 -18.86 -22.44 -5.27
CA PRO A 237 -19.19 -23.22 -6.47
C PRO A 237 -20.30 -22.50 -7.26
N ARG A 238 -20.26 -22.60 -8.59
CA ARG A 238 -21.28 -22.00 -9.46
C ARG A 238 -22.69 -22.58 -9.20
N SER A 239 -22.79 -23.84 -8.92
CA SER A 239 -24.03 -24.49 -8.55
C SER A 239 -23.77 -25.66 -7.60
N PRO A 240 -24.78 -26.13 -6.84
CA PRO A 240 -24.60 -27.26 -5.90
C PRO A 240 -24.11 -28.57 -6.53
N MET A 241 -24.24 -28.69 -7.85
CA MET A 241 -23.79 -29.87 -8.61
C MET A 241 -22.54 -29.61 -9.46
N SER A 242 -21.92 -28.45 -9.35
CA SER A 242 -20.75 -28.07 -10.14
C SER A 242 -19.49 -28.15 -9.30
N ASP A 243 -18.45 -28.77 -9.83
CA ASP A 243 -17.10 -28.78 -9.24
C ASP A 243 -16.33 -27.49 -9.54
N LYS A 244 -16.89 -26.60 -10.40
CA LYS A 244 -16.24 -25.35 -10.80
C LYS A 244 -16.72 -24.19 -9.96
N THR A 245 -15.79 -23.36 -9.55
CA THR A 245 -16.07 -22.10 -8.86
C THR A 245 -16.58 -21.04 -9.85
N ILE A 246 -17.14 -19.96 -9.31
CA ILE A 246 -17.59 -18.79 -10.09
C ILE A 246 -16.44 -18.24 -10.93
N GLY A 247 -15.26 -18.06 -10.29
CA GLY A 247 -14.07 -17.50 -10.92
C GLY A 247 -13.48 -18.40 -12.00
N ASP A 248 -13.40 -19.71 -11.74
CA ASP A 248 -12.89 -20.68 -12.73
C ASP A 248 -13.80 -20.72 -13.97
N TYR A 249 -15.13 -20.74 -13.75
CA TYR A 249 -16.09 -20.71 -14.85
C TYR A 249 -15.96 -19.44 -15.69
N PHE A 250 -15.81 -18.27 -15.03
CA PHE A 250 -15.61 -17.00 -15.73
C PHE A 250 -14.30 -17.02 -16.55
N CYS A 251 -13.20 -17.47 -15.97
CA CYS A 251 -11.89 -17.53 -16.65
C CYS A 251 -11.93 -18.41 -17.90
N GLU A 252 -12.65 -19.55 -17.85
CA GLU A 252 -12.74 -20.45 -18.99
C GLU A 252 -13.65 -19.95 -20.11
N ASN A 253 -14.73 -19.23 -19.78
CA ASN A 253 -15.78 -18.87 -20.72
C ASN A 253 -15.75 -17.37 -21.14
N ASN A 254 -14.81 -16.56 -20.62
CA ASN A 254 -14.74 -15.17 -21.03
C ASN A 254 -14.15 -15.01 -22.45
N GLN A 255 -14.69 -14.00 -23.18
CA GLN A 255 -14.30 -13.74 -24.58
C GLN A 255 -12.95 -13.01 -24.71
N PHE A 256 -12.42 -12.46 -23.60
CA PHE A 256 -11.27 -11.58 -23.59
C PHE A 256 -9.95 -12.28 -23.22
N GLY A 257 -10.02 -13.58 -22.88
CA GLY A 257 -8.85 -14.37 -22.50
C GLY A 257 -8.27 -14.00 -21.12
N ILE A 258 -9.10 -13.45 -20.23
CA ILE A 258 -8.73 -13.14 -18.85
C ILE A 258 -8.55 -14.47 -18.10
N LYS A 259 -7.35 -14.70 -17.59
CA LYS A 259 -7.00 -15.87 -16.80
C LYS A 259 -7.00 -15.53 -15.31
N LYS A 260 -6.93 -16.56 -14.46
CA LYS A 260 -6.87 -16.39 -13.01
C LYS A 260 -5.74 -15.46 -12.56
N ASP A 261 -4.57 -15.54 -13.19
CA ASP A 261 -3.40 -14.70 -12.88
C ASP A 261 -3.63 -13.21 -13.20
N ASN A 262 -4.61 -12.92 -14.06
CA ASN A 262 -5.00 -11.55 -14.42
C ASN A 262 -6.08 -10.98 -13.49
N ILE A 263 -6.59 -11.80 -12.56
CA ILE A 263 -7.53 -11.36 -11.53
C ILE A 263 -6.75 -11.21 -10.23
N LYS A 264 -6.48 -9.96 -9.83
CA LYS A 264 -5.63 -9.66 -8.69
C LYS A 264 -6.45 -9.25 -7.47
N PRO A 265 -6.24 -9.89 -6.31
CA PRO A 265 -6.76 -9.39 -5.05
C PRO A 265 -5.92 -8.19 -4.60
N LEU A 266 -6.57 -7.10 -4.19
CA LEU A 266 -5.90 -5.90 -3.69
C LEU A 266 -6.53 -5.46 -2.37
N ASN A 267 -5.68 -5.18 -1.39
CA ASN A 267 -6.11 -4.72 -0.07
C ASN A 267 -6.68 -3.31 -0.11
N GLU A 268 -6.15 -2.45 -0.98
CA GLU A 268 -6.60 -1.07 -1.15
C GLU A 268 -8.05 -0.94 -1.67
N LEU A 269 -8.58 -2.01 -2.24
CA LEU A 269 -9.97 -2.09 -2.71
C LEU A 269 -10.93 -2.62 -1.64
N ALA A 270 -10.42 -3.08 -0.49
CA ALA A 270 -11.23 -3.59 0.62
C ALA A 270 -11.81 -2.48 1.49
N GLU A 271 -11.10 -1.38 1.65
CA GLU A 271 -11.60 -0.19 2.33
C GLU A 271 -12.47 0.59 1.36
N GLY A 272 -13.72 0.84 1.76
CA GLY A 272 -14.69 1.58 0.95
C GLY A 272 -14.06 2.83 0.32
N ILE A 273 -14.05 2.84 -0.98
CA ILE A 273 -13.52 3.98 -1.75
C ILE A 273 -14.32 5.20 -1.35
N PRO A 274 -13.70 6.37 -1.11
CA PRO A 274 -14.42 7.61 -0.89
C PRO A 274 -15.07 8.08 -2.20
N MET A 275 -16.03 7.32 -2.67
CA MET A 275 -16.92 7.70 -3.75
C MET A 275 -18.18 8.25 -3.10
N GLY A 276 -18.41 9.55 -3.27
CA GLY A 276 -19.57 10.21 -2.72
C GLY A 276 -20.85 9.39 -2.96
N THR A 277 -21.59 9.17 -1.86
CA THR A 277 -22.93 8.60 -1.79
C THR A 277 -23.11 7.15 -2.24
N GLY A 278 -23.00 6.24 -1.32
CA GLY A 278 -23.39 4.85 -1.43
C GLY A 278 -22.43 3.97 -0.63
N ALA A 279 -22.87 3.56 0.55
CA ALA A 279 -22.13 2.64 1.39
C ALA A 279 -22.16 1.22 0.80
N GLY A 280 -21.40 1.01 -0.27
CA GLY A 280 -21.05 -0.31 -0.76
C GLY A 280 -19.59 -0.55 -0.41
N SER A 281 -19.33 -1.52 0.42
CA SER A 281 -18.01 -1.86 0.94
C SER A 281 -17.12 -2.63 -0.05
N GLY A 282 -17.42 -2.63 -1.34
CA GLY A 282 -16.63 -3.32 -2.34
C GLY A 282 -16.55 -2.57 -3.65
N CYS A 283 -15.44 -2.73 -4.33
CA CYS A 283 -15.32 -2.32 -5.72
C CYS A 283 -14.43 -3.31 -6.49
N PHE A 284 -14.60 -3.35 -7.78
CA PHE A 284 -13.66 -3.99 -8.67
C PHE A 284 -13.33 -3.07 -9.85
N ILE A 285 -12.15 -3.22 -10.38
CA ILE A 285 -11.62 -2.39 -11.45
C ILE A 285 -11.32 -3.28 -12.63
N ILE A 286 -11.83 -2.89 -13.79
CA ILE A 286 -11.46 -3.52 -15.05
C ILE A 286 -10.53 -2.59 -15.77
N LEU A 287 -9.40 -3.10 -16.23
CA LEU A 287 -8.42 -2.27 -16.87
C LEU A 287 -7.67 -2.97 -18.00
N ASN A 288 -7.12 -2.13 -18.87
CA ASN A 288 -6.14 -2.50 -19.87
C ASN A 288 -4.94 -1.57 -19.73
N GLN A 289 -3.83 -2.09 -19.20
CA GLN A 289 -2.62 -1.28 -18.96
C GLN A 289 -1.86 -0.91 -20.22
N THR A 290 -2.17 -1.55 -21.35
CA THR A 290 -1.41 -1.35 -22.57
C THR A 290 -2.36 -1.23 -23.75
N THR A 291 -2.24 -0.15 -24.53
CA THR A 291 -2.99 -0.01 -25.78
C THR A 291 -2.57 -1.08 -26.82
N PRO A 292 -3.36 -1.33 -27.87
CA PRO A 292 -2.96 -2.20 -28.97
C PRO A 292 -1.66 -1.77 -29.65
N GLU A 293 -1.32 -0.49 -29.59
CA GLU A 293 -0.08 0.10 -30.12
C GLU A 293 1.12 -0.03 -29.16
N GLY A 294 0.94 -0.66 -27.99
CA GLY A 294 1.99 -0.87 -27.01
C GLY A 294 2.26 0.30 -26.06
N GLN A 295 1.40 1.34 -26.08
CA GLN A 295 1.53 2.48 -25.17
C GLN A 295 0.92 2.16 -23.81
N GLU A 296 1.52 2.64 -22.74
CA GLU A 296 1.01 2.50 -21.38
C GLU A 296 -0.18 3.43 -21.16
N THR A 297 -1.27 2.89 -20.63
CA THR A 297 -2.50 3.64 -20.36
C THR A 297 -2.47 4.36 -19.03
N VAL A 298 -1.76 3.78 -18.07
CA VAL A 298 -1.63 4.28 -16.70
C VAL A 298 -0.22 3.98 -16.21
N ARG A 299 0.37 4.95 -15.50
CA ARG A 299 1.73 4.83 -14.96
C ARG A 299 1.97 5.76 -13.78
N ILE A 300 2.85 5.34 -12.89
CA ILE A 300 3.37 6.17 -11.81
C ILE A 300 4.46 7.09 -12.38
N ARG A 301 4.36 8.39 -12.10
CA ARG A 301 5.36 9.39 -12.51
C ARG A 301 6.24 9.81 -11.34
N GLU A 302 7.47 9.37 -11.36
CA GLU A 302 8.48 9.71 -10.36
C GLU A 302 9.68 10.35 -11.09
N THR A 303 9.93 11.64 -10.87
CA THR A 303 11.03 12.33 -11.56
C THR A 303 12.37 12.12 -10.86
N LEU A 304 12.36 11.85 -9.56
CA LEU A 304 13.52 11.53 -8.75
C LEU A 304 13.13 10.48 -7.71
N PRO A 305 13.68 9.27 -7.77
CA PRO A 305 13.53 8.27 -6.70
C PRO A 305 14.07 8.80 -5.37
N LEU A 306 13.62 8.22 -4.25
CA LEU A 306 14.08 8.58 -2.93
C LEU A 306 15.62 8.45 -2.84
N GLN A 307 16.28 9.55 -2.50
CA GLN A 307 17.71 9.64 -2.25
C GLN A 307 17.95 10.26 -0.88
N PHE A 308 18.74 9.59 -0.06
CA PHE A 308 19.22 10.15 1.19
C PHE A 308 20.43 11.03 0.93
N LEU A 309 20.43 12.21 1.53
CA LEU A 309 21.54 13.16 1.46
C LEU A 309 22.55 12.83 2.57
N PRO A 310 23.76 13.40 2.50
CA PRO A 310 24.74 13.23 3.56
C PRO A 310 24.20 13.69 4.91
N VAL A 311 24.67 13.00 5.97
CA VAL A 311 24.34 13.31 7.36
C VAL A 311 24.65 14.77 7.68
N GLN A 312 23.71 15.43 8.32
CA GLN A 312 23.82 16.82 8.78
C GLN A 312 23.81 16.85 10.31
N LEU A 313 24.72 17.62 10.90
CA LEU A 313 24.79 17.77 12.35
C LEU A 313 24.01 19.03 12.78
N HIS A 314 23.00 18.83 13.61
CA HIS A 314 22.21 19.90 14.23
C HIS A 314 22.37 19.82 15.76
N GLY A 315 23.36 20.52 16.31
CA GLY A 315 23.67 20.41 17.74
C GLY A 315 24.22 19.04 18.10
N LEU A 316 23.50 18.27 18.91
CA LEU A 316 23.84 16.91 19.32
C LEU A 316 23.08 15.83 18.53
N VAL A 317 22.30 16.24 17.52
CA VAL A 317 21.48 15.34 16.70
C VAL A 317 22.05 15.27 15.30
N TYR A 318 22.20 14.06 14.81
CA TYR A 318 22.54 13.77 13.42
C TYR A 318 21.25 13.52 12.63
N GLU A 319 20.98 14.34 11.63
CA GLU A 319 19.84 14.22 10.75
C GLU A 319 20.28 13.74 9.36
N VAL A 320 19.55 12.77 8.82
CA VAL A 320 19.73 12.27 7.46
C VAL A 320 18.48 12.59 6.65
N PRO A 321 18.46 13.70 5.89
CA PRO A 321 17.33 14.05 5.07
C PRO A 321 17.28 13.18 3.82
N GLY A 322 16.11 12.65 3.52
CA GLY A 322 15.78 11.96 2.28
C GLY A 322 14.87 12.82 1.42
N ARG A 323 15.08 12.81 0.13
CA ARG A 323 14.29 13.57 -0.83
C ARG A 323 13.95 12.72 -2.04
N GLY A 324 12.69 12.72 -2.44
CA GLY A 324 12.21 12.22 -3.71
C GLY A 324 11.37 13.28 -4.43
N ARG A 325 11.06 13.06 -5.70
CA ARG A 325 10.14 13.92 -6.46
C ARG A 325 9.14 13.07 -7.22
N PHE A 326 7.88 13.38 -6.99
CA PHE A 326 6.75 12.58 -7.40
C PHE A 326 5.67 13.45 -8.06
N ALA A 327 5.07 12.95 -9.13
CA ALA A 327 4.02 13.65 -9.87
C ALA A 327 2.65 12.94 -9.82
N GLY A 328 2.52 11.89 -9.01
CA GLY A 328 1.27 11.15 -8.90
C GLY A 328 1.08 10.08 -9.97
N LEU A 329 -0.18 9.71 -10.16
CA LEU A 329 -0.61 8.76 -11.18
C LEU A 329 -0.98 9.52 -12.45
N GLU A 330 -0.37 9.15 -13.57
CA GLU A 330 -0.73 9.64 -14.90
C GLU A 330 -1.59 8.60 -15.61
N VAL A 331 -2.76 9.02 -16.04
CA VAL A 331 -3.67 8.22 -16.85
C VAL A 331 -3.77 8.86 -18.23
N THR A 332 -3.15 8.22 -19.22
CA THR A 332 -3.14 8.72 -20.60
C THR A 332 -4.45 8.42 -21.32
N TYR A 333 -5.04 7.27 -21.02
CA TYR A 333 -6.31 6.81 -21.61
C TYR A 333 -7.32 6.44 -20.53
N PRO A 334 -8.12 7.40 -20.03
CA PRO A 334 -9.06 7.16 -18.95
C PRO A 334 -10.13 6.10 -19.28
N ARG A 335 -10.46 5.94 -20.55
CA ARG A 335 -11.43 4.94 -21.01
C ARG A 335 -10.90 3.50 -21.01
N ALA A 336 -9.62 3.31 -20.74
CA ALA A 336 -9.01 1.99 -20.55
C ALA A 336 -9.18 1.46 -19.12
N ILE A 337 -9.84 2.20 -18.23
CA ILE A 337 -10.05 1.87 -16.85
C ILE A 337 -11.51 2.14 -16.50
N ASP A 338 -12.21 1.14 -15.98
CA ASP A 338 -13.57 1.26 -15.45
C ASP A 338 -13.60 0.80 -14.00
N ILE A 339 -14.18 1.61 -13.12
CA ILE A 339 -14.33 1.31 -11.71
C ILE A 339 -15.78 0.97 -11.44
N TRP A 340 -16.03 -0.24 -10.97
CA TRP A 340 -17.36 -0.72 -10.59
C TRP A 340 -17.43 -0.77 -9.06
N TYR A 341 -18.49 -0.23 -8.48
CA TYR A 341 -18.62 -0.09 -7.02
C TYR A 341 -19.96 -0.60 -6.52
N GLY A 342 -20.00 -0.99 -5.24
CA GLY A 342 -21.20 -1.47 -4.56
C GLY A 342 -21.38 -2.99 -4.57
N ASN A 343 -20.31 -3.75 -4.88
CA ASN A 343 -20.32 -5.22 -4.90
C ASN A 343 -19.87 -5.85 -3.59
#